data_9dc27ecc9f7fb999631bd2bc5de7b401
#
_entry.id   9dc27ecc9f7fb999631bd2bc5de7b401
#
_cell.length_a   1.000
_cell.length_b   1.000
_cell.length_c   1.000
_cell.angle_alpha   90.00
_cell.angle_beta   90.00
_cell.angle_gamma   90.00
#
_symmetry.space_group_name_H-M   'P 1'
#
loop_
_entity.id
_entity.type
_entity.pdbx_description
1 polymer ?
#
loop_
_entity_poly.entity_id
_entity_poly.type
_entity_poly.pdbx_seq_one_letter_code
_entity_poly.pdbx_strand_id
1 'polypeptide(L)'
;KLTKRLAEEGFVAITPDIYGGDTYSYDDMDGAIGKLKTMDDDTVMSQTEACLTWLDGRAEADSNRAGVTGFCMGGRFAFLANAQLAKHFKGAAAFYGGGIGPIEDGLGRKTLLERVSEFSSPILLWYGSEDQSILPDELGRIAQKMAEGKKQYTLTCFPNVGHGFFCEDRGSYDRHAAEASFKATVDFFRTQLV
;
A
#
# COMPACT_ATOMS: atom_id res chain seq x y z
N LYS A 1 -7.25 -9.86 -10.13
CA LYS A 1 -6.19 -10.90 -9.92
C LYS A 1 -5.82 -11.00 -8.43
N LEU A 2 -5.37 -9.93 -7.76
CA LEU A 2 -4.84 -9.97 -6.39
C LEU A 2 -5.88 -10.40 -5.33
N THR A 3 -7.09 -9.83 -5.35
CA THR A 3 -8.17 -10.21 -4.42
C THR A 3 -8.47 -11.70 -4.46
N LYS A 4 -8.40 -12.32 -5.67
CA LYS A 4 -8.55 -13.77 -5.82
C LYS A 4 -7.40 -14.53 -5.16
N ARG A 5 -6.14 -14.08 -5.33
CA ARG A 5 -4.97 -14.69 -4.68
C ARG A 5 -5.08 -14.63 -3.16
N LEU A 6 -5.51 -13.50 -2.61
CA LEU A 6 -5.73 -13.37 -1.16
C LEU A 6 -6.88 -14.25 -0.66
N ALA A 7 -7.94 -14.40 -1.46
CA ALA A 7 -9.04 -15.31 -1.12
C ALA A 7 -8.60 -16.79 -1.13
N GLU A 8 -7.71 -17.20 -2.05
CA GLU A 8 -7.10 -18.52 -2.08
C GLU A 8 -6.22 -18.78 -0.83
N GLU A 9 -5.69 -17.72 -0.20
CA GLU A 9 -4.95 -17.78 1.06
C GLU A 9 -5.85 -17.74 2.32
N GLY A 10 -7.18 -17.71 2.13
CA GLY A 10 -8.17 -17.77 3.21
C GLY A 10 -8.63 -16.42 3.76
N PHE A 11 -8.34 -15.31 3.07
CA PHE A 11 -8.81 -13.99 3.46
C PHE A 11 -10.10 -13.60 2.73
N VAL A 12 -10.98 -12.88 3.39
CA VAL A 12 -12.00 -12.07 2.70
C VAL A 12 -11.31 -10.81 2.20
N ALA A 13 -11.29 -10.61 0.88
CA ALA A 13 -10.59 -9.48 0.26
C ALA A 13 -11.55 -8.57 -0.50
N ILE A 14 -11.52 -7.28 -0.19
CA ILE A 14 -12.30 -6.23 -0.84
C ILE A 14 -11.35 -5.15 -1.39
N THR A 15 -11.69 -4.58 -2.53
CA THR A 15 -10.93 -3.49 -3.14
C THR A 15 -11.89 -2.35 -3.46
N PRO A 16 -11.71 -1.15 -2.89
CA PRO A 16 -12.48 0.02 -3.31
C PRO A 16 -12.12 0.40 -4.74
N ASP A 17 -13.11 0.80 -5.52
CA ASP A 17 -12.90 1.39 -6.84
C ASP A 17 -12.59 2.88 -6.71
N ILE A 18 -11.32 3.18 -6.40
CA ILE A 18 -10.86 4.55 -6.23
C ILE A 18 -10.79 5.33 -7.55
N TYR A 19 -10.88 4.64 -8.68
CA TYR A 19 -10.93 5.26 -10.01
C TYR A 19 -12.34 5.64 -10.46
N GLY A 20 -13.39 5.19 -9.74
CA GLY A 20 -14.78 5.53 -10.03
C GLY A 20 -15.28 4.96 -11.36
N GLY A 21 -14.83 3.75 -11.73
CA GLY A 21 -15.15 3.08 -12.98
C GLY A 21 -14.22 3.40 -14.14
N ASP A 22 -13.34 4.40 -14.01
CA ASP A 22 -12.36 4.70 -15.06
C ASP A 22 -11.30 3.60 -15.16
N THR A 23 -10.91 3.28 -16.39
CA THR A 23 -9.86 2.29 -16.67
C THR A 23 -8.84 2.88 -17.66
N TYR A 24 -7.58 2.58 -17.45
CA TYR A 24 -6.47 3.04 -18.28
C TYR A 24 -5.66 1.83 -18.74
N SER A 25 -5.28 1.80 -20.04
CA SER A 25 -4.32 0.80 -20.51
C SER A 25 -2.92 1.12 -19.97
N TYR A 26 -2.02 0.14 -20.00
CA TYR A 26 -0.63 0.34 -19.54
C TYR A 26 0.13 1.32 -20.46
N ASP A 27 -0.35 1.57 -21.69
CA ASP A 27 0.23 2.54 -22.63
C ASP A 27 -0.31 3.96 -22.41
N ASP A 28 -1.42 4.12 -21.66
CA ASP A 28 -2.02 5.42 -21.33
C ASP A 28 -1.54 5.93 -19.96
N MET A 29 -0.24 6.16 -19.85
CA MET A 29 0.35 6.69 -18.62
C MET A 29 -0.11 8.11 -18.31
N ASP A 30 -0.32 8.94 -19.32
CA ASP A 30 -0.74 10.34 -19.13
C ASP A 30 -2.16 10.42 -18.57
N GLY A 31 -3.09 9.61 -19.09
CA GLY A 31 -4.44 9.49 -18.55
C GLY A 31 -4.45 8.98 -17.10
N ALA A 32 -3.68 7.93 -16.83
CA ALA A 32 -3.56 7.39 -15.47
C ALA A 32 -2.97 8.40 -14.49
N ILE A 33 -1.91 9.13 -14.86
CA ILE A 33 -1.30 10.20 -14.04
C ILE A 33 -2.28 11.36 -13.87
N GLY A 34 -3.01 11.73 -14.93
CA GLY A 34 -4.07 12.74 -14.86
C GLY A 34 -5.11 12.40 -13.80
N LYS A 35 -5.57 11.16 -13.79
CA LYS A 35 -6.51 10.65 -12.77
C LYS A 35 -5.89 10.69 -11.37
N LEU A 36 -4.64 10.25 -11.21
CA LEU A 36 -3.95 10.28 -9.91
C LEU A 36 -3.88 11.68 -9.32
N LYS A 37 -3.71 12.72 -10.14
CA LYS A 37 -3.68 14.12 -9.70
C LYS A 37 -5.03 14.62 -9.17
N THR A 38 -6.13 13.97 -9.54
CA THR A 38 -7.48 14.31 -9.06
C THR A 38 -7.88 13.56 -7.80
N MET A 39 -7.09 12.59 -7.37
CA MET A 39 -7.38 11.81 -6.17
C MET A 39 -7.06 12.61 -4.92
N ASP A 40 -8.02 12.66 -4.03
CA ASP A 40 -7.92 13.28 -2.72
C ASP A 40 -7.75 12.21 -1.63
N ASP A 41 -6.79 12.40 -0.76
CA ASP A 41 -6.46 11.46 0.32
C ASP A 41 -7.67 11.20 1.24
N ASP A 42 -8.45 12.22 1.59
CA ASP A 42 -9.61 12.09 2.48
C ASP A 42 -10.76 11.31 1.82
N THR A 43 -10.97 11.54 0.52
CA THR A 43 -11.97 10.78 -0.27
C THR A 43 -11.61 9.30 -0.30
N VAL A 44 -10.34 8.95 -0.57
CA VAL A 44 -9.91 7.54 -0.59
C VAL A 44 -10.00 6.90 0.79
N MET A 45 -9.68 7.64 1.86
CA MET A 45 -9.84 7.13 3.23
C MET A 45 -11.33 6.89 3.57
N SER A 46 -12.23 7.77 3.16
CA SER A 46 -13.68 7.60 3.34
C SER A 46 -14.20 6.36 2.59
N GLN A 47 -13.72 6.12 1.37
CA GLN A 47 -14.06 4.91 0.60
C GLN A 47 -13.52 3.64 1.28
N THR A 48 -12.31 3.72 1.86
CA THR A 48 -11.72 2.61 2.62
C THR A 48 -12.54 2.31 3.87
N GLU A 49 -12.99 3.32 4.59
CA GLU A 49 -13.86 3.18 5.77
C GLU A 49 -15.24 2.60 5.38
N ALA A 50 -15.79 2.99 4.24
CA ALA A 50 -17.01 2.40 3.69
C ALA A 50 -16.86 0.90 3.38
N CYS A 51 -15.69 0.47 2.90
CA CYS A 51 -15.39 -0.96 2.73
C CYS A 51 -15.40 -1.72 4.07
N LEU A 52 -14.82 -1.15 5.12
CA LEU A 52 -14.84 -1.74 6.46
C LEU A 52 -16.27 -1.87 6.99
N THR A 53 -17.06 -0.81 6.86
CA THR A 53 -18.49 -0.81 7.23
C THR A 53 -19.27 -1.88 6.46
N TRP A 54 -18.97 -2.05 5.16
CA TRP A 54 -19.63 -3.08 4.36
C TRP A 54 -19.24 -4.50 4.85
N LEU A 55 -18.00 -4.71 5.27
CA LEU A 55 -17.53 -5.98 5.82
C LEU A 55 -18.19 -6.32 7.16
N ASP A 56 -18.49 -5.34 8.01
CA ASP A 56 -19.18 -5.54 9.30
C ASP A 56 -20.53 -6.28 9.15
N GLY A 57 -21.19 -6.14 8.01
CA GLY A 57 -22.47 -6.81 7.74
C GLY A 57 -22.34 -8.22 7.18
N ARG A 58 -21.12 -8.80 7.09
CA ARG A 58 -20.84 -10.09 6.42
C ARG A 58 -20.50 -11.17 7.42
N ALA A 59 -21.22 -12.29 7.37
CA ALA A 59 -20.99 -13.42 8.27
C ALA A 59 -19.62 -14.10 8.04
N GLU A 60 -19.08 -13.99 6.83
CA GLU A 60 -17.79 -14.54 6.43
C GLU A 60 -16.60 -13.62 6.74
N ALA A 61 -16.83 -12.38 7.22
CA ALA A 61 -15.79 -11.39 7.50
C ALA A 61 -15.78 -10.97 8.97
N ASP A 62 -14.61 -10.62 9.47
CA ASP A 62 -14.44 -9.99 10.77
C ASP A 62 -13.64 -8.69 10.61
N SER A 63 -14.33 -7.55 10.58
CA SER A 63 -13.71 -6.23 10.39
C SER A 63 -12.77 -5.82 11.53
N ASN A 64 -12.85 -6.46 12.71
CA ASN A 64 -11.92 -6.24 13.80
C ASN A 64 -10.56 -6.89 13.55
N ARG A 65 -10.48 -7.78 12.58
CA ARG A 65 -9.26 -8.45 12.10
C ARG A 65 -8.92 -8.03 10.67
N ALA A 66 -8.92 -6.75 10.40
CA ALA A 66 -8.64 -6.21 9.08
C ALA A 66 -7.17 -5.85 8.89
N GLY A 67 -6.64 -6.13 7.71
CA GLY A 67 -5.35 -5.65 7.19
C GLY A 67 -5.56 -4.81 5.94
N VAL A 68 -4.61 -3.95 5.63
CA VAL A 68 -4.64 -3.13 4.42
C VAL A 68 -3.39 -3.34 3.58
N THR A 69 -3.56 -3.50 2.28
CA THR A 69 -2.44 -3.59 1.33
C THR A 69 -2.72 -2.79 0.07
N GLY A 70 -1.66 -2.29 -0.56
CA GLY A 70 -1.77 -1.54 -1.78
C GLY A 70 -0.47 -1.44 -2.56
N PHE A 71 -0.57 -1.04 -3.83
CA PHE A 71 0.51 -1.05 -4.82
C PHE A 71 0.62 0.31 -5.48
N CYS A 72 1.83 0.81 -5.67
CA CYS A 72 2.08 2.13 -6.25
C CYS A 72 1.34 3.22 -5.44
N MET A 73 0.42 3.96 -6.06
CA MET A 73 -0.46 4.89 -5.34
C MET A 73 -1.26 4.18 -4.22
N GLY A 74 -1.71 2.95 -4.46
CA GLY A 74 -2.35 2.14 -3.43
C GLY A 74 -1.42 1.83 -2.25
N GLY A 75 -0.09 1.73 -2.48
CA GLY A 75 0.91 1.59 -1.42
C GLY A 75 0.97 2.84 -0.52
N ARG A 76 0.91 4.03 -1.14
CA ARG A 76 0.75 5.29 -0.39
C ARG A 76 -0.54 5.30 0.44
N PHE A 77 -1.65 4.87 -0.16
CA PHE A 77 -2.94 4.82 0.55
C PHE A 77 -2.95 3.76 1.65
N ALA A 78 -2.28 2.63 1.49
CA ALA A 78 -2.13 1.65 2.56
C ALA A 78 -1.33 2.21 3.75
N PHE A 79 -0.28 2.98 3.48
CA PHE A 79 0.48 3.70 4.51
C PHE A 79 -0.40 4.73 5.23
N LEU A 80 -1.14 5.54 4.48
CA LEU A 80 -2.05 6.55 5.03
C LEU A 80 -3.18 5.92 5.86
N ALA A 81 -3.78 4.84 5.36
CA ALA A 81 -4.83 4.12 6.08
C ALA A 81 -4.34 3.55 7.41
N ASN A 82 -3.09 3.05 7.44
CA ASN A 82 -2.48 2.57 8.69
C ASN A 82 -2.26 3.68 9.73
N ALA A 83 -2.22 4.94 9.30
CA ALA A 83 -2.20 6.11 10.16
C ALA A 83 -3.63 6.58 10.51
N GLN A 84 -4.37 7.02 9.51
CA GLN A 84 -5.65 7.72 9.67
C GLN A 84 -6.76 6.81 10.19
N LEU A 85 -6.75 5.53 9.80
CA LEU A 85 -7.71 4.51 10.20
C LEU A 85 -7.08 3.48 11.16
N ALA A 86 -6.08 3.90 11.94
CA ALA A 86 -5.23 3.06 12.76
C ALA A 86 -5.99 2.09 13.68
N LYS A 87 -7.16 2.49 14.20
CA LYS A 87 -8.01 1.66 15.08
C LYS A 87 -8.61 0.44 14.36
N HIS A 88 -8.72 0.47 13.03
CA HIS A 88 -9.36 -0.58 12.25
C HIS A 88 -8.38 -1.64 11.75
N PHE A 89 -7.12 -1.26 11.51
CA PHE A 89 -6.16 -2.17 10.91
C PHE A 89 -5.19 -2.77 11.94
N LYS A 90 -4.99 -4.07 11.84
CA LYS A 90 -4.02 -4.83 12.65
C LYS A 90 -2.64 -4.93 11.98
N GLY A 91 -2.54 -4.56 10.72
CA GLY A 91 -1.31 -4.53 9.95
C GLY A 91 -1.52 -3.96 8.56
N ALA A 92 -0.44 -3.44 7.99
CA ALA A 92 -0.43 -2.91 6.63
C ALA A 92 0.71 -3.49 5.81
N ALA A 93 0.54 -3.54 4.47
CA ALA A 93 1.62 -3.86 3.54
C ALA A 93 1.56 -2.89 2.35
N ALA A 94 2.60 -2.08 2.19
CA ALA A 94 2.71 -1.08 1.15
C ALA A 94 3.78 -1.49 0.13
N PHE A 95 3.38 -1.68 -1.11
CA PHE A 95 4.26 -2.05 -2.21
C PHE A 95 4.59 -0.82 -3.04
N TYR A 96 5.88 -0.50 -3.11
CA TYR A 96 6.43 0.63 -3.86
C TYR A 96 5.53 1.88 -3.80
N GLY A 97 5.09 2.23 -2.59
CA GLY A 97 4.28 3.40 -2.32
C GLY A 97 5.12 4.67 -2.44
N GLY A 98 4.85 5.47 -3.46
CA GLY A 98 5.50 6.77 -3.65
C GLY A 98 4.75 7.91 -2.98
N GLY A 99 5.43 9.06 -2.81
CA GLY A 99 4.84 10.25 -2.19
C GLY A 99 4.59 10.11 -0.69
N ILE A 100 5.25 9.14 -0.04
CA ILE A 100 5.22 8.97 1.42
C ILE A 100 6.18 9.93 2.09
N GLY A 101 7.43 9.95 1.63
CA GLY A 101 8.52 10.70 2.23
C GLY A 101 9.32 11.60 1.30
N PRO A 102 8.84 12.06 0.13
CA PRO A 102 9.61 12.97 -0.69
C PRO A 102 9.68 14.37 -0.03
N ILE A 103 10.76 15.11 -0.32
CA ILE A 103 10.84 16.52 0.05
C ILE A 103 9.84 17.32 -0.78
N GLU A 104 9.79 17.02 -2.09
CA GLU A 104 8.81 17.56 -3.03
C GLU A 104 8.16 16.40 -3.79
N ASP A 105 6.84 16.35 -3.78
CA ASP A 105 6.09 15.35 -4.56
C ASP A 105 5.75 15.93 -5.94
N GLY A 106 6.16 15.25 -7.00
CA GLY A 106 5.85 15.63 -8.38
C GLY A 106 4.36 15.70 -8.71
N LEU A 107 3.49 15.16 -7.87
CA LEU A 107 2.03 15.27 -7.96
C LEU A 107 1.45 16.34 -7.00
N GLY A 108 2.30 17.07 -6.28
CA GLY A 108 1.88 18.14 -5.37
C GLY A 108 1.22 17.68 -4.07
N ARG A 109 1.39 16.41 -3.68
CA ARG A 109 0.79 15.86 -2.45
C ARG A 109 1.65 16.17 -1.23
N LYS A 110 1.01 16.21 -0.07
CA LYS A 110 1.72 16.37 1.21
C LYS A 110 2.48 15.08 1.56
N THR A 111 3.65 15.21 2.17
CA THR A 111 4.36 14.08 2.79
C THR A 111 3.50 13.42 3.86
N LEU A 112 3.64 12.11 4.00
CA LEU A 112 2.95 11.33 5.04
C LEU A 112 3.83 11.05 6.28
N LEU A 113 5.07 11.53 6.31
CA LEU A 113 6.00 11.23 7.40
C LEU A 113 5.50 11.72 8.75
N GLU A 114 4.81 12.86 8.80
CA GLU A 114 4.25 13.38 10.06
C GLU A 114 3.10 12.52 10.61
N ARG A 115 2.46 11.73 9.73
CA ARG A 115 1.39 10.80 10.10
C ARG A 115 1.91 9.52 10.76
N VAL A 116 3.22 9.27 10.74
CA VAL A 116 3.84 8.10 11.37
C VAL A 116 3.52 8.02 12.86
N SER A 117 3.41 9.15 13.54
CA SER A 117 3.03 9.19 14.97
C SER A 117 1.69 8.50 15.27
N GLU A 118 0.77 8.47 14.31
CA GLU A 118 -0.59 7.92 14.43
C GLU A 118 -0.64 6.39 14.28
N PHE A 119 0.43 5.76 13.79
CA PHE A 119 0.45 4.29 13.61
C PHE A 119 0.25 3.56 14.92
N SER A 120 -0.69 2.61 14.93
CA SER A 120 -0.94 1.69 16.05
C SER A 120 -0.66 0.23 15.67
N SER A 121 -0.45 -0.08 14.41
CA SER A 121 -0.18 -1.44 13.93
C SER A 121 1.09 -1.50 13.05
N PRO A 122 1.72 -2.68 12.95
CA PRO A 122 2.94 -2.86 12.16
C PRO A 122 2.68 -2.71 10.66
N ILE A 123 3.75 -2.38 9.92
CA ILE A 123 3.70 -2.24 8.46
C ILE A 123 4.88 -2.92 7.78
N LEU A 124 4.61 -3.59 6.65
CA LEU A 124 5.60 -4.04 5.68
C LEU A 124 5.73 -3.01 4.55
N LEU A 125 6.95 -2.67 4.19
CA LEU A 125 7.29 -1.71 3.14
C LEU A 125 8.18 -2.42 2.11
N TRP A 126 7.70 -2.57 0.89
CA TRP A 126 8.35 -3.32 -0.19
C TRP A 126 8.78 -2.38 -1.31
N TYR A 127 10.06 -2.32 -1.59
CA TYR A 127 10.65 -1.44 -2.61
C TYR A 127 11.66 -2.18 -3.49
N GLY A 128 12.03 -1.58 -4.61
CA GLY A 128 13.10 -2.06 -5.50
C GLY A 128 14.22 -1.02 -5.60
N SER A 129 15.46 -1.47 -5.72
CA SER A 129 16.64 -0.58 -5.75
C SER A 129 16.79 0.21 -7.06
N GLU A 130 16.13 -0.26 -8.14
CA GLU A 130 16.12 0.40 -9.44
C GLU A 130 14.85 1.22 -9.69
N ASP A 131 14.08 1.52 -8.63
CA ASP A 131 12.89 2.36 -8.72
C ASP A 131 13.30 3.80 -9.02
N GLN A 132 12.91 4.30 -10.22
CA GLN A 132 13.21 5.64 -10.67
C GLN A 132 12.21 6.70 -10.16
N SER A 133 11.11 6.24 -9.55
CA SER A 133 10.06 7.12 -9.02
C SER A 133 10.20 7.36 -7.52
N ILE A 134 10.82 6.42 -6.81
CA ILE A 134 11.01 6.47 -5.35
C ILE A 134 12.51 6.31 -5.07
N LEU A 135 13.15 7.43 -4.83
CA LEU A 135 14.60 7.49 -4.72
C LEU A 135 15.11 6.97 -3.35
N PRO A 136 16.37 6.53 -3.27
CA PRO A 136 16.93 5.98 -2.02
C PRO A 136 16.84 6.90 -0.82
N ASP A 137 16.89 8.21 -1.01
CA ASP A 137 16.77 9.21 0.05
C ASP A 137 15.34 9.29 0.62
N GLU A 138 14.30 9.02 -0.17
CA GLU A 138 12.93 8.87 0.32
C GLU A 138 12.83 7.65 1.25
N LEU A 139 13.39 6.51 0.85
CA LEU A 139 13.43 5.29 1.68
C LEU A 139 14.16 5.55 3.01
N GLY A 140 15.27 6.29 2.94
CA GLY A 140 16.04 6.71 4.13
C GLY A 140 15.19 7.53 5.10
N ARG A 141 14.44 8.52 4.60
CA ARG A 141 13.55 9.36 5.42
C ARG A 141 12.40 8.56 6.03
N ILE A 142 11.80 7.63 5.26
CA ILE A 142 10.76 6.74 5.78
C ILE A 142 11.31 5.90 6.92
N ALA A 143 12.42 5.22 6.71
CA ALA A 143 13.04 4.37 7.74
C ALA A 143 13.43 5.16 8.99
N GLN A 144 14.03 6.35 8.80
CA GLN A 144 14.38 7.25 9.90
C GLN A 144 13.14 7.63 10.71
N LYS A 145 12.08 8.11 10.07
CA LYS A 145 10.88 8.58 10.75
C LYS A 145 10.16 7.44 11.49
N MET A 146 10.11 6.23 10.90
CA MET A 146 9.56 5.04 11.55
C MET A 146 10.36 4.66 12.81
N ALA A 147 11.70 4.70 12.73
CA ALA A 147 12.58 4.40 13.85
C ALA A 147 12.48 5.44 14.97
N GLU A 148 12.49 6.75 14.65
CA GLU A 148 12.29 7.84 15.59
C GLU A 148 10.95 7.72 16.32
N GLY A 149 9.89 7.36 15.57
CA GLY A 149 8.55 7.12 16.10
C GLY A 149 8.41 5.79 16.87
N LYS A 150 9.47 4.97 16.95
CA LYS A 150 9.47 3.62 17.57
C LYS A 150 8.33 2.74 17.04
N LYS A 151 8.04 2.84 15.74
CA LYS A 151 6.97 2.06 15.10
C LYS A 151 7.49 0.68 14.70
N GLN A 152 6.59 -0.31 14.70
CA GLN A 152 6.91 -1.65 14.20
C GLN A 152 6.82 -1.64 12.68
N TYR A 153 7.95 -1.87 12.00
CA TYR A 153 8.00 -1.92 10.54
C TYR A 153 9.10 -2.86 10.06
N THR A 154 8.91 -3.33 8.85
CA THR A 154 9.95 -3.98 8.04
C THR A 154 10.01 -3.25 6.71
N LEU A 155 11.18 -2.74 6.34
CA LEU A 155 11.44 -2.16 5.03
C LEU A 155 12.41 -3.07 4.28
N THR A 156 11.97 -3.58 3.14
CA THR A 156 12.78 -4.42 2.25
C THR A 156 12.93 -3.72 0.91
N CYS A 157 14.18 -3.58 0.47
CA CYS A 157 14.53 -3.11 -0.86
C CYS A 157 15.16 -4.27 -1.64
N PHE A 158 14.48 -4.76 -2.68
CA PHE A 158 14.98 -5.83 -3.52
C PHE A 158 16.06 -5.29 -4.48
N PRO A 159 17.24 -5.93 -4.56
CA PRO A 159 18.29 -5.47 -5.46
C PRO A 159 17.93 -5.70 -6.94
N ASN A 160 18.30 -4.76 -7.81
CA ASN A 160 18.08 -4.80 -9.26
C ASN A 160 16.60 -4.89 -9.68
N VAL A 161 15.68 -4.42 -8.85
CA VAL A 161 14.25 -4.46 -9.07
C VAL A 161 13.70 -3.04 -9.22
N GLY A 162 12.85 -2.82 -10.24
CA GLY A 162 12.25 -1.52 -10.55
C GLY A 162 10.87 -1.30 -9.92
N HIS A 163 10.29 -0.13 -10.22
CA HIS A 163 8.93 0.21 -9.82
C HIS A 163 7.90 -0.73 -10.44
N GLY A 164 6.92 -1.17 -9.65
CA GLY A 164 5.82 -1.99 -10.18
C GLY A 164 6.16 -3.47 -10.33
N PHE A 165 7.21 -3.96 -9.69
CA PHE A 165 7.74 -5.32 -9.80
C PHE A 165 6.71 -6.44 -9.53
N PHE A 166 5.62 -6.15 -8.88
CA PHE A 166 4.57 -7.13 -8.57
C PHE A 166 3.60 -7.35 -9.72
N CYS A 167 3.55 -6.45 -10.71
CA CYS A 167 2.58 -6.49 -11.79
C CYS A 167 3.10 -7.32 -12.97
N GLU A 168 2.52 -8.50 -13.17
CA GLU A 168 2.89 -9.44 -14.26
C GLU A 168 2.75 -8.84 -15.68
N ASP A 169 1.89 -7.83 -15.83
CA ASP A 169 1.60 -7.18 -17.12
C ASP A 169 2.59 -6.04 -17.42
N ARG A 170 3.60 -5.79 -16.56
CA ARG A 170 4.62 -4.75 -16.75
C ARG A 170 5.99 -5.34 -17.05
N GLY A 171 6.78 -4.61 -17.86
CA GLY A 171 8.17 -4.98 -18.15
C GLY A 171 9.10 -4.97 -16.93
N SER A 172 8.69 -4.32 -15.85
CA SER A 172 9.41 -4.30 -14.57
C SER A 172 9.04 -5.47 -13.64
N TYR A 173 8.19 -6.41 -14.09
CA TYR A 173 7.83 -7.58 -13.29
C TYR A 173 9.06 -8.39 -12.90
N ASP A 174 9.21 -8.62 -11.60
CA ASP A 174 10.22 -9.54 -11.07
C ASP A 174 9.54 -10.63 -10.26
N ARG A 175 9.58 -11.85 -10.79
CA ARG A 175 8.91 -13.01 -10.17
C ARG A 175 9.40 -13.26 -8.75
N HIS A 176 10.72 -13.18 -8.52
CA HIS A 176 11.29 -13.49 -7.21
C HIS A 176 10.83 -12.47 -6.16
N ALA A 177 10.94 -11.19 -6.47
CA ALA A 177 10.50 -10.12 -5.58
C ALA A 177 8.98 -10.18 -5.34
N ALA A 178 8.18 -10.44 -6.39
CA ALA A 178 6.72 -10.55 -6.30
C ALA A 178 6.28 -11.74 -5.41
N GLU A 179 6.84 -12.93 -5.64
CA GLU A 179 6.49 -14.11 -4.85
C GLU A 179 6.99 -14.03 -3.40
N ALA A 180 8.22 -13.55 -3.19
CA ALA A 180 8.79 -13.38 -1.85
C ALA A 180 8.00 -12.37 -1.02
N SER A 181 7.70 -11.21 -1.59
CA SER A 181 6.93 -10.16 -0.90
C SER A 181 5.47 -10.57 -0.66
N PHE A 182 4.84 -11.27 -1.61
CA PHE A 182 3.48 -11.79 -1.43
C PHE A 182 3.41 -12.81 -0.31
N LYS A 183 4.30 -13.81 -0.33
CA LYS A 183 4.35 -14.84 0.73
C LYS A 183 4.57 -14.20 2.10
N ALA A 184 5.54 -13.30 2.22
CA ALA A 184 5.82 -12.64 3.49
C ALA A 184 4.64 -11.77 3.96
N THR A 185 3.90 -11.13 3.03
CA THR A 185 2.69 -10.37 3.36
C THR A 185 1.56 -11.27 3.85
N VAL A 186 1.36 -12.42 3.22
CA VAL A 186 0.37 -13.42 3.66
C VAL A 186 0.72 -13.94 5.05
N ASP A 187 1.97 -14.35 5.29
CA ASP A 187 2.44 -14.86 6.58
C ASP A 187 2.30 -13.77 7.68
N PHE A 188 2.62 -12.53 7.35
CA PHE A 188 2.44 -11.38 8.23
C PHE A 188 0.96 -11.18 8.58
N PHE A 189 0.06 -11.14 7.62
CA PHE A 189 -1.37 -10.99 7.90
C PHE A 189 -1.94 -12.17 8.70
N ARG A 190 -1.52 -13.39 8.43
CA ARG A 190 -1.90 -14.55 9.26
C ARG A 190 -1.49 -14.40 10.72
N THR A 191 -0.39 -13.71 10.98
CA THR A 191 0.09 -13.44 12.35
C THR A 191 -0.63 -12.26 12.99
N GLN A 192 -0.94 -11.21 12.23
CA GLN A 192 -1.53 -9.98 12.77
C GLN A 192 -3.06 -10.02 12.88
N LEU A 193 -3.73 -10.80 12.05
CA LEU A 193 -5.20 -10.85 11.97
C LEU A 193 -5.83 -11.98 12.81
N VAL A 194 -5.16 -12.36 13.89
CA VAL A 194 -5.66 -13.37 14.85
C VAL A 194 -6.48 -12.78 15.98
#